data_7786e1340606f05e18e668d88eb82be8
#
_entry.id   7786e1340606f05e18e668d88eb82be8
#
_cell.length_a   1.000
_cell.length_b   1.000
_cell.length_c   1.000
_cell.angle_alpha   90.00
_cell.angle_beta   90.00
_cell.angle_gamma   90.00
#
_symmetry.space_group_name_H-M   'P 1'
#
loop_
_entity.id
_entity.type
_entity.pdbx_description
1 polymer ?
#
loop_
_entity_poly.entity_id
_entity_poly.type
_entity_poly.pdbx_seq_one_letter_code
_entity_poly.pdbx_strand_id
1 'polypeptide(L)'
;MDNDHNLVGVIKVLLRWKRQIIIMTVGAGIIAAAYSWFFMKDYYRSYATLYPINLAYNDRSAIFHLEHIDYYGSKEDVNRVLTIAQSKPIENFIINGYDLASHYEISREKKFWRTKVQKEFEGNYKAIKTDQGAVEISIYDTDPKLAVDIINVVTDMTDSIFRASITASKKQQLETFTKQLAEKEKMIKQYGDTLAILGKQSNIVVKAGFDKTDLIEGSDLHAVQVYKAIYAKQKNALIELNENSNIKEQIENSLQNDSKSLAVIDQPTIGDKKEKPVRSVIVITVMLLTFVVTVFSALLVDQIQDIRRQL
;
A
#
# COMPACT_ATOMS: atom_id res chain seq x y z
N MET A 1 -27.59 -13.71 -61.58
CA MET A 1 -27.70 -13.49 -60.11
C MET A 1 -26.35 -13.00 -59.63
N ASP A 2 -26.07 -11.69 -59.83
CA ASP A 2 -24.83 -11.08 -59.35
C ASP A 2 -24.91 -10.86 -57.86
N ASN A 3 -24.00 -11.49 -57.15
CA ASN A 3 -23.84 -11.35 -55.70
C ASN A 3 -23.45 -9.90 -55.39
N ASP A 4 -24.41 -9.05 -55.12
CA ASP A 4 -24.25 -7.66 -54.61
C ASP A 4 -23.67 -7.62 -53.14
N HIS A 5 -23.08 -8.69 -52.66
CA HIS A 5 -22.33 -8.75 -51.40
C HIS A 5 -20.90 -8.20 -51.49
N ASN A 6 -20.59 -7.48 -52.58
CA ASN A 6 -19.32 -6.79 -52.75
C ASN A 6 -19.32 -5.49 -51.97
N LEU A 7 -18.15 -5.12 -51.43
CA LEU A 7 -17.89 -3.84 -50.73
C LEU A 7 -18.55 -2.63 -51.43
N VAL A 8 -18.65 -2.68 -52.77
CA VAL A 8 -19.33 -1.67 -53.60
C VAL A 8 -20.82 -1.57 -53.31
N GLY A 9 -21.52 -2.71 -53.05
CA GLY A 9 -22.93 -2.74 -52.68
C GLY A 9 -23.15 -2.03 -51.31
N VAL A 10 -22.34 -2.33 -50.30
CA VAL A 10 -22.41 -1.69 -48.99
C VAL A 10 -22.19 -0.18 -49.10
N ILE A 11 -21.24 0.29 -49.90
CA ILE A 11 -20.99 1.71 -50.12
C ILE A 11 -22.19 2.39 -50.77
N LYS A 12 -22.84 1.77 -51.76
CA LYS A 12 -24.04 2.31 -52.38
C LYS A 12 -25.19 2.48 -51.41
N VAL A 13 -25.40 1.49 -50.52
CA VAL A 13 -26.42 1.58 -49.45
C VAL A 13 -26.12 2.71 -48.50
N LEU A 14 -24.86 2.84 -48.04
CA LEU A 14 -24.43 3.92 -47.13
C LEU A 14 -24.61 5.30 -47.76
N LEU A 15 -24.36 5.46 -49.07
CA LEU A 15 -24.56 6.73 -49.79
C LEU A 15 -26.03 7.04 -49.95
N ARG A 16 -26.90 6.02 -50.13
CA ARG A 16 -28.37 6.17 -50.22
C ARG A 16 -28.93 6.64 -48.86
N TRP A 17 -28.46 6.06 -47.77
CA TRP A 17 -28.94 6.35 -46.39
C TRP A 17 -28.14 7.40 -45.64
N LYS A 18 -27.17 8.09 -46.28
CA LYS A 18 -26.26 9.02 -45.62
C LYS A 18 -26.94 10.09 -44.80
N ARG A 19 -28.05 10.67 -45.28
CA ARG A 19 -28.82 11.68 -44.55
C ARG A 19 -29.38 11.14 -43.25
N GLN A 20 -30.02 9.98 -43.29
CA GLN A 20 -30.62 9.34 -42.11
C GLN A 20 -29.52 8.95 -41.09
N ILE A 21 -28.42 8.37 -41.55
CA ILE A 21 -27.27 8.01 -40.69
C ILE A 21 -26.73 9.27 -40.02
N ILE A 22 -26.49 10.35 -40.75
CA ILE A 22 -25.95 11.59 -40.19
C ILE A 22 -26.94 12.21 -39.18
N ILE A 23 -28.24 12.31 -39.52
CA ILE A 23 -29.25 12.90 -38.66
C ILE A 23 -29.38 12.11 -37.34
N MET A 24 -29.40 10.79 -37.40
CA MET A 24 -29.50 9.93 -36.20
C MET A 24 -28.25 10.02 -35.33
N THR A 25 -27.07 9.97 -35.94
CA THR A 25 -25.79 10.07 -35.22
C THR A 25 -25.60 11.45 -34.55
N VAL A 26 -25.87 12.52 -35.28
CA VAL A 26 -25.76 13.89 -34.75
C VAL A 26 -26.85 14.15 -33.70
N GLY A 27 -28.07 13.70 -33.95
CA GLY A 27 -29.17 13.80 -32.99
C GLY A 27 -28.86 13.09 -31.66
N ALA A 28 -28.34 11.85 -31.73
CA ALA A 28 -27.92 11.12 -30.55
C ALA A 28 -26.76 11.82 -29.80
N GLY A 29 -25.80 12.42 -30.53
CA GLY A 29 -24.74 13.23 -29.96
C GLY A 29 -25.27 14.47 -29.19
N ILE A 30 -26.23 15.18 -29.77
CA ILE A 30 -26.87 16.33 -29.11
C ILE A 30 -27.61 15.91 -27.84
N ILE A 31 -28.38 14.80 -27.90
CA ILE A 31 -29.09 14.26 -26.73
C ILE A 31 -28.08 13.83 -25.64
N ALA A 32 -27.00 13.14 -26.02
CA ALA A 32 -25.95 12.76 -25.08
C ALA A 32 -25.26 13.94 -24.44
N ALA A 33 -24.98 15.00 -25.22
CA ALA A 33 -24.40 16.24 -24.72
C ALA A 33 -25.33 16.94 -23.72
N ALA A 34 -26.61 17.07 -24.05
CA ALA A 34 -27.63 17.65 -23.17
C ALA A 34 -27.77 16.84 -21.89
N TYR A 35 -27.91 15.52 -21.99
CA TYR A 35 -28.00 14.64 -20.83
C TYR A 35 -26.77 14.75 -19.92
N SER A 36 -25.58 14.70 -20.49
CA SER A 36 -24.32 14.83 -19.71
C SER A 36 -24.18 16.21 -19.04
N TRP A 37 -24.72 17.26 -19.66
CA TRP A 37 -24.67 18.61 -19.11
C TRP A 37 -25.63 18.83 -17.94
N PHE A 38 -26.87 18.34 -18.06
CA PHE A 38 -27.93 18.62 -17.09
C PHE A 38 -28.06 17.57 -15.97
N PHE A 39 -27.70 16.33 -16.23
CA PHE A 39 -27.97 15.24 -15.29
C PHE A 39 -26.73 14.64 -14.63
N MET A 40 -25.51 14.83 -15.17
CA MET A 40 -24.30 14.26 -14.57
C MET A 40 -23.63 15.28 -13.64
N LYS A 41 -23.39 14.84 -12.39
CA LYS A 41 -22.66 15.64 -11.39
C LYS A 41 -21.17 15.79 -11.78
N ASP A 42 -20.59 16.93 -11.51
CA ASP A 42 -19.15 17.15 -11.69
C ASP A 42 -18.38 16.64 -10.49
N TYR A 43 -17.28 15.92 -10.72
CA TYR A 43 -16.40 15.39 -9.70
C TYR A 43 -15.02 16.03 -9.80
N TYR A 44 -14.50 16.40 -8.64
CA TYR A 44 -13.16 16.96 -8.45
C TYR A 44 -12.28 15.88 -7.83
N ARG A 45 -11.02 15.83 -8.25
CA ARG A 45 -10.05 14.89 -7.71
C ARG A 45 -9.17 15.57 -6.70
N SER A 46 -8.96 14.93 -5.55
CA SER A 46 -7.87 15.21 -4.64
C SER A 46 -7.01 13.97 -4.47
N TYR A 47 -5.70 14.14 -4.29
CA TYR A 47 -4.78 13.03 -4.11
C TYR A 47 -3.60 13.43 -3.23
N ALA A 48 -2.96 12.42 -2.64
CA ALA A 48 -1.68 12.53 -1.95
C ALA A 48 -0.75 11.41 -2.39
N THR A 49 0.54 11.70 -2.48
CA THR A 49 1.59 10.73 -2.78
C THR A 49 2.46 10.52 -1.55
N LEU A 50 2.57 9.27 -1.11
CA LEU A 50 3.18 8.88 0.14
C LEU A 50 4.34 7.91 -0.10
N TYR A 51 5.44 8.10 0.65
CA TYR A 51 6.49 7.10 0.78
C TYR A 51 6.64 6.68 2.24
N PRO A 52 6.75 5.38 2.55
CA PRO A 52 7.17 4.96 3.88
C PRO A 52 8.60 5.44 4.14
N ILE A 53 8.85 5.97 5.34
CA ILE A 53 10.20 6.33 5.78
C ILE A 53 10.83 5.09 6.42
N ASN A 54 12.08 4.83 6.10
CA ASN A 54 12.84 3.80 6.78
C ASN A 54 13.15 4.27 8.21
N LEU A 55 12.45 3.72 9.19
CA LEU A 55 12.61 4.12 10.58
C LEU A 55 14.00 3.78 11.16
N ALA A 56 14.72 2.85 10.52
CA ALA A 56 16.11 2.57 10.88
C ALA A 56 17.06 3.72 10.46
N TYR A 57 16.67 4.57 9.51
CA TYR A 57 17.47 5.72 9.09
C TYR A 57 17.72 6.74 10.21
N ASN A 58 16.76 6.87 11.13
CA ASN A 58 16.89 7.77 12.29
C ASN A 58 17.60 7.13 13.49
N ASP A 59 18.03 5.87 13.38
CA ASP A 59 18.74 5.17 14.44
C ASP A 59 20.24 5.45 14.30
N ARG A 60 20.84 6.12 15.30
CA ARG A 60 22.27 6.49 15.32
C ARG A 60 23.17 5.28 15.08
N SER A 61 22.81 4.12 15.60
CA SER A 61 23.60 2.91 15.46
C SER A 61 23.58 2.35 14.03
N ALA A 62 22.44 2.47 13.35
CA ALA A 62 22.31 2.05 11.97
C ALA A 62 23.19 2.90 11.02
N ILE A 63 23.31 4.20 11.30
CA ILE A 63 24.15 5.13 10.51
C ILE A 63 25.63 4.75 10.59
N PHE A 64 26.10 4.20 11.72
CA PHE A 64 27.52 3.86 11.92
C PHE A 64 27.89 2.43 11.47
N HIS A 65 26.92 1.53 11.24
CA HIS A 65 27.18 0.12 10.98
C HIS A 65 26.69 -0.37 9.61
N LEU A 66 25.93 0.43 8.85
CA LEU A 66 25.38 0.05 7.54
C LEU A 66 25.93 0.97 6.45
N GLU A 67 26.56 0.39 5.46
CA GLU A 67 27.17 1.10 4.33
C GLU A 67 26.15 1.85 3.46
N HIS A 68 24.88 1.42 3.42
CA HIS A 68 23.80 2.11 2.71
C HIS A 68 22.45 1.85 3.39
N ILE A 69 21.91 2.89 4.03
CA ILE A 69 20.50 2.89 4.46
C ILE A 69 19.73 3.84 3.55
N ASP A 70 18.80 3.32 2.79
CA ASP A 70 17.86 4.14 2.03
C ASP A 70 16.96 4.91 3.01
N TYR A 71 16.75 6.19 2.74
CA TYR A 71 15.84 7.03 3.49
C TYR A 71 14.39 6.52 3.38
N TYR A 72 14.00 6.02 2.22
CA TYR A 72 12.68 5.46 1.99
C TYR A 72 12.64 3.99 2.37
N GLY A 73 11.48 3.54 2.83
CA GLY A 73 11.22 2.16 3.21
C GLY A 73 11.26 1.17 2.03
N SER A 74 11.29 -0.08 2.38
CA SER A 74 11.34 -1.20 1.42
C SER A 74 10.07 -1.31 0.57
N LYS A 75 10.11 -2.16 -0.47
CA LYS A 75 8.92 -2.50 -1.26
C LYS A 75 7.82 -3.14 -0.41
N GLU A 76 8.20 -3.89 0.61
CA GLU A 76 7.32 -4.51 1.59
C GLU A 76 6.60 -3.46 2.43
N ASP A 77 7.28 -2.40 2.83
CA ASP A 77 6.69 -1.28 3.58
C ASP A 77 5.68 -0.51 2.71
N VAL A 78 6.00 -0.28 1.43
CA VAL A 78 5.05 0.29 0.46
C VAL A 78 3.79 -0.56 0.35
N ASN A 79 3.92 -1.89 0.26
CA ASN A 79 2.77 -2.80 0.19
C ASN A 79 1.95 -2.80 1.49
N ARG A 80 2.60 -2.67 2.66
CA ARG A 80 1.92 -2.53 3.95
C ARG A 80 1.12 -1.24 4.02
N VAL A 81 1.73 -0.10 3.64
CA VAL A 81 1.05 1.21 3.58
C VAL A 81 -0.14 1.15 2.63
N LEU A 82 0.01 0.56 1.44
CA LEU A 82 -1.08 0.36 0.49
C LEU A 82 -2.22 -0.46 1.10
N THR A 83 -1.90 -1.59 1.76
CA THR A 83 -2.89 -2.45 2.41
C THR A 83 -3.64 -1.72 3.53
N ILE A 84 -2.94 -0.89 4.30
CA ILE A 84 -3.55 -0.07 5.36
C ILE A 84 -4.48 0.96 4.75
N ALA A 85 -4.04 1.70 3.72
CA ALA A 85 -4.85 2.71 3.05
C ALA A 85 -6.14 2.13 2.44
N GLN A 86 -6.11 0.86 1.99
CA GLN A 86 -7.28 0.13 1.45
C GLN A 86 -8.10 -0.60 2.53
N SER A 87 -7.77 -0.42 3.80
CA SER A 87 -8.35 -1.22 4.88
C SER A 87 -9.78 -0.78 5.26
N LYS A 88 -10.61 -1.75 5.64
CA LYS A 88 -11.98 -1.50 6.10
C LYS A 88 -12.09 -0.58 7.34
N PRO A 89 -11.17 -0.58 8.30
CA PRO A 89 -11.19 0.40 9.39
C PRO A 89 -11.14 1.85 8.89
N ILE A 90 -10.26 2.18 7.93
CA ILE A 90 -10.18 3.52 7.35
C ILE A 90 -11.46 3.85 6.59
N GLU A 91 -11.93 2.96 5.73
CA GLU A 91 -13.16 3.13 4.98
C GLU A 91 -14.36 3.41 5.89
N ASN A 92 -14.56 2.59 6.92
CA ASN A 92 -15.66 2.76 7.87
C ASN A 92 -15.54 4.06 8.67
N PHE A 93 -14.33 4.47 9.02
CA PHE A 93 -14.10 5.75 9.69
C PHE A 93 -14.52 6.92 8.83
N ILE A 94 -14.13 6.94 7.55
CA ILE A 94 -14.50 7.98 6.59
C ILE A 94 -16.00 8.00 6.33
N ILE A 95 -16.60 6.84 6.03
CA ILE A 95 -18.04 6.73 5.75
C ILE A 95 -18.90 7.27 6.91
N ASN A 96 -18.52 6.94 8.15
CA ASN A 96 -19.28 7.35 9.32
C ASN A 96 -18.92 8.77 9.77
N GLY A 97 -17.64 9.15 9.72
CA GLY A 97 -17.16 10.45 10.19
C GLY A 97 -17.68 11.62 9.36
N TYR A 98 -17.79 11.43 8.05
CA TYR A 98 -18.29 12.45 7.12
C TYR A 98 -19.76 12.26 6.73
N ASP A 99 -20.46 11.32 7.37
CA ASP A 99 -21.85 10.99 7.01
C ASP A 99 -22.09 10.85 5.50
N LEU A 100 -21.25 10.03 4.85
CA LEU A 100 -21.29 9.86 3.40
C LEU A 100 -22.64 9.32 2.91
N ALA A 101 -23.47 8.73 3.78
CA ALA A 101 -24.83 8.34 3.42
C ALA A 101 -25.69 9.55 3.01
N SER A 102 -25.64 10.62 3.82
CA SER A 102 -26.32 11.87 3.52
C SER A 102 -25.67 12.61 2.35
N HIS A 103 -24.34 12.63 2.28
CA HIS A 103 -23.59 13.27 1.21
C HIS A 103 -23.89 12.67 -0.17
N TYR A 104 -23.99 11.34 -0.27
CA TYR A 104 -24.36 10.63 -1.51
C TYR A 104 -25.87 10.52 -1.73
N GLU A 105 -26.69 11.19 -0.93
CA GLU A 105 -28.17 11.16 -1.02
C GLU A 105 -28.73 9.74 -0.91
N ILE A 106 -28.11 8.86 -0.14
CA ILE A 106 -28.53 7.46 0.07
C ILE A 106 -29.38 7.39 1.34
N SER A 107 -30.69 7.18 1.18
CA SER A 107 -31.60 7.03 2.34
C SER A 107 -31.27 5.79 3.16
N ARG A 108 -31.13 6.00 4.48
CA ARG A 108 -30.84 4.93 5.46
C ARG A 108 -32.02 3.97 5.67
N GLU A 109 -33.21 4.33 5.24
CA GLU A 109 -34.40 3.47 5.31
C GLU A 109 -34.39 2.37 4.23
N LYS A 110 -33.60 2.54 3.17
CA LYS A 110 -33.50 1.56 2.10
C LYS A 110 -32.71 0.33 2.55
N LYS A 111 -33.21 -0.87 2.19
CA LYS A 111 -32.48 -2.12 2.39
C LYS A 111 -31.07 -2.03 1.75
N PHE A 112 -30.06 -2.48 2.49
CA PHE A 112 -28.65 -2.46 2.07
C PHE A 112 -28.06 -1.06 1.83
N TRP A 113 -28.55 -0.03 2.51
CA TRP A 113 -28.02 1.32 2.36
C TRP A 113 -26.51 1.42 2.63
N ARG A 114 -26.00 0.72 3.67
CA ARG A 114 -24.55 0.68 3.98
C ARG A 114 -23.72 0.13 2.82
N THR A 115 -24.16 -0.98 2.21
CA THR A 115 -23.50 -1.55 1.04
C THR A 115 -23.50 -0.60 -0.16
N LYS A 116 -24.55 0.22 -0.31
CA LYS A 116 -24.60 1.23 -1.38
C LYS A 116 -23.62 2.36 -1.14
N VAL A 117 -23.56 2.90 0.09
CA VAL A 117 -22.59 3.93 0.46
C VAL A 117 -21.16 3.43 0.28
N GLN A 118 -20.91 2.20 0.71
CA GLN A 118 -19.60 1.56 0.58
C GLN A 118 -19.18 1.43 -0.90
N LYS A 119 -20.07 0.94 -1.77
CA LYS A 119 -19.80 0.81 -3.20
C LYS A 119 -19.57 2.17 -3.88
N GLU A 120 -20.33 3.19 -3.48
CA GLU A 120 -20.13 4.55 -3.99
C GLU A 120 -18.77 5.10 -3.58
N PHE A 121 -18.40 4.93 -2.31
CA PHE A 121 -17.09 5.30 -1.81
C PHE A 121 -15.96 4.54 -2.54
N GLU A 122 -16.04 3.20 -2.61
CA GLU A 122 -15.05 2.35 -3.31
C GLU A 122 -14.92 2.70 -4.80
N GLY A 123 -16.00 3.16 -5.44
CA GLY A 123 -15.99 3.62 -6.83
C GLY A 123 -15.25 4.95 -7.04
N ASN A 124 -15.21 5.76 -6.01
CA ASN A 124 -14.59 7.09 -6.04
C ASN A 124 -13.23 7.15 -5.35
N TYR A 125 -12.94 6.27 -4.39
CA TYR A 125 -11.68 6.18 -3.66
C TYR A 125 -10.73 5.16 -4.28
N LYS A 126 -9.44 5.51 -4.40
CA LYS A 126 -8.39 4.61 -4.87
C LYS A 126 -7.11 4.83 -4.10
N ALA A 127 -6.48 3.75 -3.68
CA ALA A 127 -5.10 3.73 -3.25
C ALA A 127 -4.34 2.76 -4.16
N ILE A 128 -3.29 3.21 -4.81
CA ILE A 128 -2.50 2.44 -5.77
C ILE A 128 -1.01 2.64 -5.55
N LYS A 129 -0.23 1.66 -5.97
CA LYS A 129 1.23 1.81 -6.05
C LYS A 129 1.59 2.45 -7.38
N THR A 130 2.41 3.49 -7.33
CA THR A 130 2.94 4.14 -8.53
C THR A 130 4.12 3.37 -9.13
N ASP A 131 4.47 3.65 -10.38
CA ASP A 131 5.64 3.04 -11.04
C ASP A 131 6.95 3.39 -10.33
N GLN A 132 6.99 4.54 -9.65
CA GLN A 132 8.13 5.00 -8.85
C GLN A 132 8.20 4.34 -7.47
N GLY A 133 7.24 3.48 -7.12
CA GLY A 133 7.22 2.77 -5.84
C GLY A 133 6.63 3.57 -4.68
N ALA A 134 5.94 4.68 -4.95
CA ALA A 134 5.13 5.41 -3.96
C ALA A 134 3.72 4.79 -3.82
N VAL A 135 2.98 5.23 -2.81
CA VAL A 135 1.54 4.99 -2.68
C VAL A 135 0.81 6.29 -3.01
N GLU A 136 0.02 6.28 -4.07
CA GLU A 136 -0.92 7.35 -4.37
C GLU A 136 -2.29 7.01 -3.79
N ILE A 137 -2.84 7.92 -2.99
CA ILE A 137 -4.20 7.85 -2.47
C ILE A 137 -4.99 8.97 -3.15
N SER A 138 -6.12 8.64 -3.75
CA SER A 138 -6.94 9.62 -4.47
C SER A 138 -8.43 9.37 -4.25
N ILE A 139 -9.20 10.46 -4.27
CA ILE A 139 -10.66 10.43 -4.21
C ILE A 139 -11.27 11.41 -5.22
N TYR A 140 -12.41 11.01 -5.76
CA TYR A 140 -13.27 11.86 -6.57
C TYR A 140 -14.52 12.21 -5.75
N ASP A 141 -14.79 13.49 -5.60
CA ASP A 141 -15.98 13.96 -4.89
C ASP A 141 -16.62 15.15 -5.59
N THR A 142 -17.91 15.35 -5.36
CA THR A 142 -18.65 16.53 -5.86
C THR A 142 -18.30 17.80 -5.08
N ASP A 143 -17.85 17.65 -3.82
CA ASP A 143 -17.31 18.72 -3.00
C ASP A 143 -15.77 18.64 -2.98
N PRO A 144 -15.05 19.59 -3.63
CA PRO A 144 -13.61 19.58 -3.68
C PRO A 144 -12.93 19.80 -2.31
N LYS A 145 -13.61 20.43 -1.35
CA LYS A 145 -13.09 20.60 0.02
C LYS A 145 -13.17 19.29 0.79
N LEU A 146 -14.33 18.62 0.70
CA LEU A 146 -14.50 17.30 1.30
C LEU A 146 -13.49 16.29 0.75
N ALA A 147 -13.22 16.34 -0.55
CA ALA A 147 -12.19 15.48 -1.16
C ALA A 147 -10.80 15.67 -0.52
N VAL A 148 -10.38 16.92 -0.27
CA VAL A 148 -9.12 17.23 0.41
C VAL A 148 -9.13 16.74 1.86
N ASP A 149 -10.21 17.01 2.59
CA ASP A 149 -10.34 16.62 4.00
C ASP A 149 -10.27 15.10 4.16
N ILE A 150 -10.96 14.35 3.30
CA ILE A 150 -10.89 12.89 3.29
C ILE A 150 -9.46 12.39 3.06
N ILE A 151 -8.74 12.93 2.05
CA ILE A 151 -7.37 12.49 1.77
C ILE A 151 -6.43 12.81 2.94
N ASN A 152 -6.56 13.98 3.57
CA ASN A 152 -5.78 14.32 4.77
C ASN A 152 -6.01 13.29 5.88
N VAL A 153 -7.27 13.01 6.19
CA VAL A 153 -7.62 12.06 7.26
C VAL A 153 -7.15 10.64 6.93
N VAL A 154 -7.31 10.19 5.68
CA VAL A 154 -6.80 8.87 5.26
C VAL A 154 -5.27 8.81 5.40
N THR A 155 -4.57 9.87 5.02
CA THR A 155 -3.10 9.96 5.13
C THR A 155 -2.67 9.86 6.59
N ASP A 156 -3.27 10.65 7.48
CA ASP A 156 -2.95 10.66 8.91
C ASP A 156 -3.30 9.33 9.59
N MET A 157 -4.44 8.73 9.26
CA MET A 157 -4.80 7.41 9.76
C MET A 157 -3.86 6.32 9.27
N THR A 158 -3.46 6.37 8.00
CA THR A 158 -2.51 5.43 7.42
C THR A 158 -1.16 5.52 8.13
N ASP A 159 -0.63 6.74 8.36
CA ASP A 159 0.59 6.96 9.14
C ASP A 159 0.46 6.42 10.56
N SER A 160 -0.63 6.72 11.24
CA SER A 160 -0.88 6.30 12.62
C SER A 160 -0.94 4.76 12.76
N ILE A 161 -1.67 4.08 11.87
CA ILE A 161 -1.79 2.62 11.89
C ILE A 161 -0.46 1.97 11.52
N PHE A 162 0.23 2.48 10.50
CA PHE A 162 1.53 1.96 10.08
C PHE A 162 2.55 2.08 11.21
N ARG A 163 2.66 3.25 11.83
CA ARG A 163 3.52 3.50 13.00
C ARG A 163 3.16 2.61 14.19
N ALA A 164 1.88 2.46 14.50
CA ALA A 164 1.42 1.58 15.58
C ALA A 164 1.84 0.12 15.34
N SER A 165 1.76 -0.36 14.10
CA SER A 165 2.15 -1.73 13.75
C SER A 165 3.66 -1.97 13.92
N ILE A 166 4.49 -0.98 13.54
CA ILE A 166 5.94 -1.03 13.73
C ILE A 166 6.30 -0.97 15.22
N THR A 167 5.66 -0.08 15.95
CA THR A 167 5.86 0.06 17.41
C THR A 167 5.50 -1.24 18.13
N ALA A 168 4.39 -1.88 17.77
CA ALA A 168 3.99 -3.18 18.34
C ALA A 168 5.03 -4.27 18.06
N SER A 169 5.55 -4.35 16.82
CA SER A 169 6.61 -5.29 16.45
C SER A 169 7.90 -5.05 17.25
N LYS A 170 8.33 -3.79 17.39
CA LYS A 170 9.53 -3.42 18.19
C LYS A 170 9.35 -3.78 19.67
N LYS A 171 8.17 -3.55 20.26
CA LYS A 171 7.89 -3.95 21.64
C LYS A 171 7.97 -5.46 21.84
N GLN A 172 7.45 -6.25 20.90
CA GLN A 172 7.56 -7.71 20.95
C GLN A 172 9.00 -8.18 20.83
N GLN A 173 9.81 -7.56 19.97
CA GLN A 173 11.25 -7.84 19.87
C GLN A 173 11.96 -7.50 21.17
N LEU A 174 11.70 -6.34 21.77
CA LEU A 174 12.27 -5.91 23.04
C LEU A 174 11.99 -6.92 24.17
N GLU A 175 10.76 -7.41 24.26
CA GLU A 175 10.41 -8.44 25.23
C GLU A 175 11.20 -9.73 24.99
N THR A 176 11.34 -10.15 23.74
CA THR A 176 12.11 -11.34 23.36
C THR A 176 13.58 -11.21 23.74
N PHE A 177 14.23 -10.09 23.37
CA PHE A 177 15.62 -9.85 23.72
C PHE A 177 15.82 -9.74 25.24
N THR A 178 14.90 -9.13 25.97
CA THR A 178 14.96 -9.02 27.44
C THR A 178 14.95 -10.43 28.09
N LYS A 179 14.10 -11.34 27.61
CA LYS A 179 14.08 -12.72 28.09
C LYS A 179 15.39 -13.47 27.77
N GLN A 180 15.86 -13.34 26.52
CA GLN A 180 17.13 -13.96 26.10
C GLN A 180 18.33 -13.48 26.91
N LEU A 181 18.40 -12.18 27.22
CA LEU A 181 19.46 -11.62 28.06
C LEU A 181 19.44 -12.22 29.47
N ALA A 182 18.28 -12.28 30.10
CA ALA A 182 18.14 -12.89 31.44
C ALA A 182 18.56 -14.37 31.46
N GLU A 183 18.19 -15.14 30.43
CA GLU A 183 18.63 -16.54 30.30
C GLU A 183 20.15 -16.65 30.09
N LYS A 184 20.75 -15.80 29.27
CA LYS A 184 22.20 -15.75 29.05
C LYS A 184 22.97 -15.38 30.33
N GLU A 185 22.52 -14.38 31.07
CA GLU A 185 23.10 -14.01 32.36
C GLU A 185 23.10 -15.17 33.33
N LYS A 186 21.98 -15.93 33.42
CA LYS A 186 21.88 -17.14 34.23
C LYS A 186 22.90 -18.20 33.80
N MET A 187 23.01 -18.45 32.48
CA MET A 187 23.99 -19.41 31.94
C MET A 187 25.43 -18.99 32.22
N ILE A 188 25.78 -17.71 32.05
CA ILE A 188 27.10 -17.18 32.33
C ILE A 188 27.46 -17.38 33.81
N LYS A 189 26.53 -17.13 34.72
CA LYS A 189 26.68 -17.39 36.14
C LYS A 189 26.93 -18.88 36.41
N GLN A 190 26.16 -19.79 35.83
CA GLN A 190 26.34 -21.24 35.96
C GLN A 190 27.72 -21.70 35.46
N TYR A 191 28.18 -21.17 34.32
CA TYR A 191 29.54 -21.45 33.82
C TYR A 191 30.60 -20.93 34.79
N GLY A 192 30.42 -19.71 35.32
CA GLY A 192 31.35 -19.14 36.33
C GLY A 192 31.42 -19.98 37.60
N ASP A 193 30.30 -20.42 38.14
CA ASP A 193 30.25 -21.29 39.31
C ASP A 193 30.97 -22.63 39.06
N THR A 194 30.74 -23.21 37.88
CA THR A 194 31.39 -24.46 37.46
C THR A 194 32.91 -24.27 37.32
N LEU A 195 33.34 -23.20 36.70
CA LEU A 195 34.75 -22.88 36.55
C LEU A 195 35.42 -22.62 37.91
N ALA A 196 34.75 -21.99 38.84
CA ALA A 196 35.26 -21.76 40.19
C ALA A 196 35.47 -23.07 40.96
N ILE A 197 34.54 -24.03 40.83
CA ILE A 197 34.66 -25.38 41.45
C ILE A 197 35.86 -26.12 40.82
N LEU A 198 35.89 -26.23 39.48
CA LEU A 198 36.98 -26.93 38.78
C LEU A 198 38.34 -26.32 39.05
N GLY A 199 38.41 -25.00 39.09
CA GLY A 199 39.64 -24.25 39.38
C GLY A 199 40.23 -24.57 40.74
N LYS A 200 39.34 -24.67 41.75
CA LYS A 200 39.76 -25.04 43.11
C LYS A 200 40.16 -26.52 43.23
N GLN A 201 39.41 -27.42 42.60
CA GLN A 201 39.67 -28.86 42.71
C GLN A 201 40.97 -29.33 42.01
N SER A 202 41.31 -28.70 40.88
CA SER A 202 42.43 -29.10 40.03
C SER A 202 43.58 -28.07 39.97
N ASN A 203 43.61 -27.14 40.89
CA ASN A 203 44.59 -26.07 40.95
C ASN A 203 44.82 -25.37 39.59
N ILE A 204 43.71 -25.03 38.89
CA ILE A 204 43.79 -24.42 37.56
C ILE A 204 44.11 -22.95 37.71
N VAL A 205 45.12 -22.51 36.97
CA VAL A 205 45.55 -21.11 36.88
C VAL A 205 45.31 -20.61 35.45
N VAL A 206 44.64 -19.47 35.33
CA VAL A 206 44.45 -18.76 34.05
C VAL A 206 45.43 -17.58 34.02
N LYS A 207 46.32 -17.59 33.05
CA LYS A 207 47.27 -16.49 32.79
C LYS A 207 46.86 -15.80 31.48
N ALA A 208 46.76 -14.49 31.50
CA ALA A 208 46.50 -13.71 30.26
C ALA A 208 47.73 -13.82 29.33
N GLY A 209 47.51 -14.35 28.12
CA GLY A 209 48.54 -14.45 27.10
C GLY A 209 48.74 -13.14 26.33
N PHE A 210 49.95 -12.91 25.81
CA PHE A 210 50.28 -11.72 25.00
C PHE A 210 49.46 -11.59 23.73
N ASP A 211 48.98 -12.73 23.18
CA ASP A 211 48.21 -12.78 21.92
C ASP A 211 46.67 -12.86 22.15
N LYS A 212 46.15 -12.34 23.24
CA LYS A 212 44.74 -12.46 23.64
C LYS A 212 44.27 -13.91 23.85
N THR A 213 45.19 -14.88 23.88
CA THR A 213 44.88 -16.30 24.15
C THR A 213 45.22 -16.56 25.61
N ASP A 214 44.24 -16.90 26.43
CA ASP A 214 44.40 -17.20 27.81
C ASP A 214 45.10 -18.57 27.99
N LEU A 215 46.25 -18.60 28.67
CA LEU A 215 46.95 -19.83 29.03
C LEU A 215 46.32 -20.45 30.28
N ILE A 216 45.80 -21.65 30.14
CA ILE A 216 45.12 -22.39 31.21
C ILE A 216 45.95 -23.62 31.53
N GLU A 217 46.53 -23.63 32.76
CA GLU A 217 47.42 -24.68 33.29
C GLU A 217 46.81 -25.27 34.56
N GLY A 218 47.03 -26.56 34.84
CA GLY A 218 46.56 -27.26 36.06
C GLY A 218 47.18 -28.62 36.25
N SER A 219 46.97 -29.21 37.41
CA SER A 219 47.56 -30.51 37.81
C SER A 219 46.96 -31.75 37.12
N ASP A 220 45.69 -31.62 36.59
CA ASP A 220 44.99 -32.69 35.90
C ASP A 220 44.66 -32.24 34.47
N LEU A 221 45.19 -32.97 33.48
CA LEU A 221 45.01 -32.68 32.05
C LEU A 221 43.56 -32.75 31.62
N HIS A 222 42.78 -33.73 32.13
CA HIS A 222 41.37 -33.89 31.80
C HIS A 222 40.54 -32.70 32.33
N ALA A 223 40.78 -32.32 33.60
CA ALA A 223 40.13 -31.18 34.21
C ALA A 223 40.46 -29.88 33.47
N VAL A 224 41.71 -29.71 33.01
CA VAL A 224 42.12 -28.56 32.19
C VAL A 224 41.38 -28.49 30.85
N GLN A 225 41.16 -29.65 30.18
CA GLN A 225 40.39 -29.69 28.91
C GLN A 225 38.94 -29.30 29.13
N VAL A 226 38.29 -29.85 30.18
CA VAL A 226 36.91 -29.51 30.54
C VAL A 226 36.79 -28.01 30.88
N TYR A 227 37.74 -27.52 31.69
CA TYR A 227 37.80 -26.10 32.05
C TYR A 227 37.90 -25.21 30.81
N LYS A 228 38.81 -25.51 29.88
CA LYS A 228 38.96 -24.76 28.60
C LYS A 228 37.66 -24.72 27.81
N ALA A 229 36.93 -25.86 27.71
CA ALA A 229 35.69 -25.96 27.00
C ALA A 229 34.57 -25.09 27.64
N ILE A 230 34.45 -25.11 28.98
CA ILE A 230 33.47 -24.29 29.71
C ILE A 230 33.84 -22.80 29.65
N TYR A 231 35.12 -22.47 29.79
CA TYR A 231 35.63 -21.12 29.67
C TYR A 231 35.36 -20.49 28.29
N ALA A 232 35.59 -21.26 27.22
CA ALA A 232 35.22 -20.84 25.86
C ALA A 232 33.72 -20.58 25.70
N LYS A 233 32.86 -21.46 26.28
CA LYS A 233 31.42 -21.27 26.29
C LYS A 233 31.03 -20.00 27.05
N GLN A 234 31.61 -19.74 28.23
CA GLN A 234 31.33 -18.52 28.98
C GLN A 234 31.76 -17.26 28.23
N LYS A 235 32.94 -17.28 27.61
CA LYS A 235 33.45 -16.16 26.81
C LYS A 235 32.54 -15.83 25.61
N ASN A 236 32.10 -16.86 24.88
CA ASN A 236 31.16 -16.68 23.78
C ASN A 236 29.81 -16.16 24.27
N ALA A 237 29.29 -16.69 25.39
CA ALA A 237 28.03 -16.23 25.98
C ALA A 237 28.11 -14.75 26.44
N LEU A 238 29.28 -14.28 26.93
CA LEU A 238 29.51 -12.88 27.28
C LEU A 238 29.52 -11.97 26.04
N ILE A 239 30.11 -12.43 24.92
CA ILE A 239 30.11 -11.68 23.66
C ILE A 239 28.66 -11.54 23.17
N GLU A 240 27.90 -12.65 23.09
CA GLU A 240 26.49 -12.64 22.68
C GLU A 240 25.62 -11.78 23.63
N LEU A 241 25.89 -11.78 24.94
CA LEU A 241 25.21 -10.92 25.91
C LEU A 241 25.40 -9.46 25.57
N ASN A 242 26.62 -9.05 25.28
CA ASN A 242 26.95 -7.67 24.95
C ASN A 242 26.31 -7.25 23.61
N GLU A 243 26.35 -8.10 22.58
CA GLU A 243 25.73 -7.85 21.30
C GLU A 243 24.20 -7.70 21.45
N ASN A 244 23.55 -8.63 22.14
CA ASN A 244 22.11 -8.58 22.38
C ASN A 244 21.70 -7.38 23.25
N SER A 245 22.55 -6.98 24.22
CA SER A 245 22.31 -5.77 25.02
C SER A 245 22.35 -4.50 24.17
N ASN A 246 23.29 -4.42 23.23
CA ASN A 246 23.38 -3.30 22.28
C ASN A 246 22.13 -3.24 21.38
N ILE A 247 21.67 -4.40 20.87
CA ILE A 247 20.45 -4.47 20.06
C ILE A 247 19.23 -4.04 20.88
N LYS A 248 19.11 -4.50 22.13
CA LYS A 248 18.04 -4.09 23.04
C LYS A 248 18.02 -2.57 23.23
N GLU A 249 19.16 -1.95 23.51
CA GLU A 249 19.29 -0.50 23.68
C GLU A 249 18.89 0.25 22.40
N GLN A 250 19.29 -0.24 21.23
CA GLN A 250 18.87 0.32 19.94
C GLN A 250 17.35 0.30 19.77
N ILE A 251 16.70 -0.83 20.09
CA ILE A 251 15.23 -0.94 20.01
C ILE A 251 14.57 0.04 20.98
N GLU A 252 15.06 0.14 22.24
CA GLU A 252 14.55 1.07 23.24
C GLU A 252 14.65 2.53 22.78
N ASN A 253 15.82 2.93 22.25
CA ASN A 253 16.04 4.27 21.71
C ASN A 253 15.11 4.56 20.51
N SER A 254 14.91 3.56 19.66
CA SER A 254 14.03 3.71 18.49
C SER A 254 12.54 3.82 18.84
N LEU A 255 12.13 3.31 20.02
CA LEU A 255 10.77 3.45 20.53
C LEU A 255 10.48 4.83 21.13
N GLN A 256 11.52 5.57 21.52
CA GLN A 256 11.37 6.94 22.05
C GLN A 256 11.17 7.99 20.94
N ASN A 257 11.47 7.63 19.69
CA ASN A 257 11.37 8.53 18.54
C ASN A 257 9.94 8.52 17.97
N ASP A 258 9.16 9.58 18.24
CA ASP A 258 7.80 9.77 17.71
C ASP A 258 7.82 10.54 16.37
N SER A 259 8.65 10.12 15.42
CA SER A 259 8.71 10.71 14.10
C SER A 259 7.62 10.14 13.17
N LYS A 260 7.17 10.94 12.20
CA LYS A 260 6.27 10.45 11.14
C LYS A 260 6.90 9.27 10.42
N SER A 261 6.07 8.27 10.11
CA SER A 261 6.49 7.07 9.39
C SER A 261 6.26 7.16 7.89
N LEU A 262 5.51 8.19 7.46
CA LEU A 262 5.24 8.47 6.05
C LEU A 262 5.77 9.86 5.66
N ALA A 263 6.48 9.92 4.53
CA ALA A 263 6.82 11.15 3.84
C ALA A 263 5.70 11.47 2.83
N VAL A 264 5.03 12.60 3.02
CA VAL A 264 4.03 13.11 2.08
C VAL A 264 4.77 13.95 1.04
N ILE A 265 4.82 13.47 -0.21
CA ILE A 265 5.48 14.15 -1.32
C ILE A 265 4.53 15.16 -1.95
N ASP A 266 3.33 14.70 -2.35
CA ASP A 266 2.28 15.57 -2.85
C ASP A 266 1.20 15.70 -1.77
N GLN A 267 0.99 16.94 -1.34
CA GLN A 267 -0.10 17.24 -0.40
C GLN A 267 -1.41 17.41 -1.16
N PRO A 268 -2.54 16.97 -0.57
CA PRO A 268 -3.83 17.13 -1.21
C PRO A 268 -4.18 18.59 -1.39
N THR A 269 -4.64 18.93 -2.58
CA THR A 269 -5.03 20.29 -2.96
C THR A 269 -6.48 20.31 -3.44
N ILE A 270 -7.11 21.47 -3.28
CA ILE A 270 -8.47 21.68 -3.78
C ILE A 270 -8.40 21.71 -5.31
N GLY A 271 -9.06 20.74 -5.96
CA GLY A 271 -9.17 20.71 -7.41
C GLY A 271 -9.97 21.91 -7.93
N ASP A 272 -9.34 22.77 -8.74
CA ASP A 272 -9.97 23.92 -9.39
C ASP A 272 -10.73 23.53 -10.67
N LYS A 273 -10.43 22.36 -11.23
CA LYS A 273 -11.02 21.81 -12.44
C LYS A 273 -11.65 20.44 -12.19
N LYS A 274 -12.85 20.26 -12.73
CA LYS A 274 -13.50 18.94 -12.74
C LYS A 274 -12.71 17.94 -13.58
N GLU A 275 -12.59 16.73 -13.10
CA GLU A 275 -11.96 15.63 -13.83
C GLU A 275 -12.98 14.66 -14.45
N LYS A 276 -14.13 14.47 -13.80
CA LYS A 276 -15.21 13.60 -14.28
C LYS A 276 -16.55 14.34 -14.29
N PRO A 277 -17.46 13.96 -15.19
CA PRO A 277 -17.27 13.13 -16.36
C PRO A 277 -16.55 13.86 -17.49
N VAL A 278 -15.78 13.13 -18.29
CA VAL A 278 -15.20 13.69 -19.54
C VAL A 278 -16.31 13.69 -20.59
N ARG A 279 -17.09 14.77 -20.63
CA ARG A 279 -18.33 14.87 -21.44
C ARG A 279 -18.09 14.62 -22.93
N SER A 280 -16.95 15.08 -23.47
CA SER A 280 -16.58 14.82 -24.86
C SER A 280 -16.45 13.35 -25.19
N VAL A 281 -15.87 12.56 -24.29
CA VAL A 281 -15.72 11.09 -24.47
C VAL A 281 -17.09 10.43 -24.50
N ILE A 282 -18.00 10.83 -23.63
CA ILE A 282 -19.37 10.27 -23.59
C ILE A 282 -20.08 10.56 -24.91
N VAL A 283 -20.05 11.80 -25.40
CA VAL A 283 -20.69 12.21 -26.65
C VAL A 283 -20.10 11.43 -27.83
N ILE A 284 -18.77 11.37 -27.94
CA ILE A 284 -18.10 10.63 -29.03
C ILE A 284 -18.47 9.13 -28.98
N THR A 285 -18.46 8.52 -27.79
CA THR A 285 -18.82 7.09 -27.63
C THR A 285 -20.27 6.82 -28.07
N VAL A 286 -21.23 7.67 -27.65
CA VAL A 286 -22.63 7.53 -28.06
C VAL A 286 -22.78 7.75 -29.56
N MET A 287 -22.11 8.74 -30.14
CA MET A 287 -22.14 8.97 -31.60
C MET A 287 -21.60 7.76 -32.36
N LEU A 288 -20.50 7.18 -31.91
CA LEU A 288 -19.86 6.03 -32.57
C LEU A 288 -20.75 4.77 -32.49
N LEU A 289 -21.32 4.50 -31.33
CA LEU A 289 -22.29 3.40 -31.17
C LEU A 289 -23.53 3.60 -32.04
N THR A 290 -24.12 4.81 -32.05
CA THR A 290 -25.27 5.12 -32.87
C THR A 290 -24.97 5.02 -34.36
N PHE A 291 -23.79 5.48 -34.79
CA PHE A 291 -23.32 5.32 -36.18
C PHE A 291 -23.27 3.85 -36.58
N VAL A 292 -22.67 2.99 -35.80
CA VAL A 292 -22.57 1.54 -36.07
C VAL A 292 -23.98 0.93 -36.18
N VAL A 293 -24.85 1.20 -35.21
CA VAL A 293 -26.23 0.69 -35.19
C VAL A 293 -27.01 1.17 -36.40
N THR A 294 -26.92 2.44 -36.77
CA THR A 294 -27.66 2.99 -37.94
C THR A 294 -27.15 2.45 -39.25
N VAL A 295 -25.84 2.19 -39.39
CA VAL A 295 -25.26 1.52 -40.57
C VAL A 295 -25.82 0.11 -40.72
N PHE A 296 -25.80 -0.69 -39.65
CA PHE A 296 -26.39 -2.03 -39.68
C PHE A 296 -27.88 -2.01 -39.97
N SER A 297 -28.63 -1.09 -39.40
CA SER A 297 -30.09 -0.93 -39.66
C SER A 297 -30.33 -0.55 -41.11
N ALA A 298 -29.54 0.34 -41.70
CA ALA A 298 -29.67 0.73 -43.12
C ALA A 298 -29.45 -0.46 -44.06
N LEU A 299 -28.44 -1.29 -43.78
CA LEU A 299 -28.15 -2.51 -44.57
C LEU A 299 -29.32 -3.52 -44.48
N LEU A 300 -29.84 -3.76 -43.27
CA LEU A 300 -30.96 -4.67 -43.07
C LEU A 300 -32.25 -4.18 -43.78
N VAL A 301 -32.56 -2.89 -43.65
CA VAL A 301 -33.75 -2.31 -44.29
C VAL A 301 -33.61 -2.35 -45.82
N ASP A 302 -32.46 -2.07 -46.38
CA ASP A 302 -32.21 -2.14 -47.81
C ASP A 302 -32.39 -3.59 -48.34
N GLN A 303 -31.86 -4.60 -47.66
CA GLN A 303 -32.07 -6.01 -47.96
C GLN A 303 -33.56 -6.41 -47.93
N ILE A 304 -34.29 -6.00 -46.88
CA ILE A 304 -35.72 -6.29 -46.77
C ILE A 304 -36.52 -5.62 -47.92
N GLN A 305 -36.15 -4.41 -48.29
CA GLN A 305 -36.79 -3.72 -49.40
C GLN A 305 -36.51 -4.39 -50.75
N ASP A 306 -35.32 -4.89 -50.99
CA ASP A 306 -34.98 -5.61 -52.22
C ASP A 306 -35.71 -6.96 -52.32
N ILE A 307 -35.86 -7.71 -51.20
CA ILE A 307 -36.67 -8.94 -51.16
C ILE A 307 -38.14 -8.64 -51.47
N ARG A 308 -38.71 -7.55 -50.90
CA ARG A 308 -40.11 -7.15 -51.17
C ARG A 308 -40.34 -6.69 -52.61
N ARG A 309 -39.35 -6.23 -53.33
CA ARG A 309 -39.44 -5.84 -54.73
C ARG A 309 -39.33 -7.02 -55.68
N GLN A 310 -38.82 -8.16 -55.22
CA GLN A 310 -38.65 -9.38 -55.95
C GLN A 310 -39.88 -10.35 -55.81
N LEU A 311 -40.72 -10.11 -54.78
CA LEU A 311 -42.01 -10.76 -54.56
C LEU A 311 -43.15 -9.98 -55.22
#